data_1fe0d8e713037a0a35cd012e662b39b1
#
_entry.id   1fe0d8e713037a0a35cd012e662b39b1
#
_cell.length_a   1.000
_cell.length_b   1.000
_cell.length_c   1.000
_cell.angle_alpha   90.00
_cell.angle_beta   90.00
_cell.angle_gamma   90.00
#
_symmetry.space_group_name_H-M   'P 1'
#
loop_
_entity.id
_entity.type
_entity.pdbx_description
1 polymer ?
#
loop_
_entity_poly.entity_id
_entity_poly.type
_entity_poly.pdbx_seq_one_letter_code
_entity_poly.pdbx_strand_id
1 'polypeptide(L)'
;MNVEELRDYCLSMEGVTEKTPFGKFAPRYDSLLVFYVLGHMFCMADMEDFTSVSFRSTDEEIANITEHYSAITTPVNKALKFWLRVNLNEDMPDSMIYSCVRRAYEIIKEKYS
;
A
#
# COMPACT_ATOMS: atom_id res chain seq x y z
N MET A 1 5.64 2.48 13.15
CA MET A 1 4.62 3.14 12.31
C MET A 1 3.24 2.82 12.84
N ASN A 2 2.35 3.80 12.87
CA ASN A 2 0.93 3.58 13.14
C ASN A 2 0.11 4.07 11.95
N VAL A 3 -1.21 3.80 11.97
CA VAL A 3 -2.05 4.11 10.80
C VAL A 3 -2.16 5.62 10.56
N GLU A 4 -2.13 6.44 11.61
CA GLU A 4 -2.19 7.88 11.47
C GLU A 4 -0.93 8.44 10.83
N GLU A 5 0.23 7.90 11.18
CA GLU A 5 1.50 8.26 10.55
C GLU A 5 1.49 7.92 9.06
N LEU A 6 0.97 6.75 8.70
CA LEU A 6 0.84 6.35 7.30
C LEU A 6 -0.11 7.29 6.55
N ARG A 7 -1.27 7.61 7.16
CA ARG A 7 -2.22 8.56 6.56
C ARG A 7 -1.60 9.92 6.33
N ASP A 8 -0.93 10.46 7.33
CA ASP A 8 -0.27 11.76 7.23
C ASP A 8 0.76 11.76 6.09
N TYR A 9 1.54 10.70 5.99
CA TYR A 9 2.53 10.58 4.92
C TYR A 9 1.87 10.54 3.54
N CYS A 10 0.87 9.68 3.35
CA CYS A 10 0.18 9.55 2.07
C CYS A 10 -0.52 10.85 1.67
N LEU A 11 -1.24 11.49 2.61
CA LEU A 11 -1.99 12.70 2.34
C LEU A 11 -1.09 13.92 2.16
N SER A 12 0.19 13.84 2.55
CA SER A 12 1.16 14.92 2.30
C SER A 12 1.59 14.99 0.84
N MET A 13 1.39 13.91 0.08
CA MET A 13 1.74 13.88 -1.34
C MET A 13 0.64 14.52 -2.19
N GLU A 14 1.03 15.27 -3.21
CA GLU A 14 0.11 16.06 -4.03
C GLU A 14 -0.94 15.20 -4.72
N GLY A 15 -2.22 15.59 -4.57
CA GLY A 15 -3.33 14.97 -5.28
C GLY A 15 -3.83 13.68 -4.66
N VAL A 16 -3.32 13.29 -3.48
CA VAL A 16 -3.75 12.05 -2.82
C VAL A 16 -5.08 12.26 -2.10
N THR A 17 -5.98 11.29 -2.27
CA THR A 17 -7.26 11.20 -1.54
C THR A 17 -7.36 9.84 -0.86
N GLU A 18 -8.25 9.73 0.13
CA GLU A 18 -8.47 8.48 0.85
C GLU A 18 -9.96 8.10 0.85
N LYS A 19 -10.24 6.80 0.85
CA LYS A 19 -11.60 6.26 0.91
C LYS A 19 -11.58 4.88 1.58
N THR A 20 -12.77 4.43 2.02
CA THR A 20 -12.98 3.05 2.47
C THR A 20 -14.00 2.38 1.54
N PRO A 21 -13.60 2.07 0.28
CA PRO A 21 -14.55 1.70 -0.77
C PRO A 21 -15.11 0.29 -0.64
N PHE A 22 -14.44 -0.59 0.10
CA PHE A 22 -14.78 -2.00 0.11
C PHE A 22 -15.81 -2.39 1.18
N GLY A 23 -16.11 -1.49 2.12
CA GLY A 23 -17.11 -1.73 3.16
C GLY A 23 -18.51 -1.99 2.61
N LYS A 24 -18.86 -1.38 1.49
CA LYS A 24 -20.15 -1.58 0.83
C LYS A 24 -20.32 -2.98 0.25
N PHE A 25 -19.24 -3.72 0.07
CA PHE A 25 -19.30 -5.10 -0.43
C PHE A 25 -19.36 -6.12 0.70
N ALA A 26 -18.68 -5.84 1.81
CA ALA A 26 -18.68 -6.70 2.98
C ALA A 26 -18.33 -5.88 4.23
N PRO A 27 -19.11 -5.97 5.33
CA PRO A 27 -18.83 -5.19 6.54
C PRO A 27 -17.42 -5.36 7.10
N ARG A 28 -16.80 -6.53 6.91
CA ARG A 28 -15.43 -6.80 7.37
C ARG A 28 -14.37 -5.93 6.70
N TYR A 29 -14.71 -5.23 5.62
CA TYR A 29 -13.79 -4.34 4.90
C TYR A 29 -14.06 -2.86 5.17
N ASP A 30 -14.93 -2.54 6.14
CA ASP A 30 -15.25 -1.15 6.51
C ASP A 30 -14.01 -0.38 6.97
N SER A 31 -13.03 -1.09 7.57
CA SER A 31 -11.82 -0.49 8.10
C SER A 31 -10.66 -0.47 7.08
N LEU A 32 -10.84 -1.00 5.88
CA LEU A 32 -9.80 -1.02 4.85
C LEU A 32 -9.70 0.35 4.18
N LEU A 33 -8.66 1.10 4.57
CA LEU A 33 -8.40 2.44 4.08
C LEU A 33 -7.55 2.37 2.81
N VAL A 34 -8.00 3.03 1.75
CA VAL A 34 -7.35 3.00 0.44
C VAL A 34 -6.98 4.42 0.02
N PHE A 35 -5.74 4.60 -0.45
CA PHE A 35 -5.22 5.87 -0.92
C PHE A 35 -5.17 5.87 -2.46
N TYR A 36 -5.61 6.98 -3.04
CA TYR A 36 -5.73 7.17 -4.48
C TYR A 36 -4.92 8.36 -4.95
N VAL A 37 -4.40 8.28 -6.15
CA VAL A 37 -3.90 9.42 -6.91
C VAL A 37 -4.37 9.27 -8.35
N LEU A 38 -4.80 10.35 -8.98
CA LEU A 38 -5.36 10.33 -10.34
C LEU A 38 -6.49 9.31 -10.51
N GLY A 39 -7.26 9.06 -9.44
CA GLY A 39 -8.38 8.12 -9.46
C GLY A 39 -7.99 6.65 -9.36
N HIS A 40 -6.72 6.33 -9.12
CA HIS A 40 -6.21 4.97 -9.04
C HIS A 40 -5.60 4.66 -7.67
N MET A 41 -5.85 3.46 -7.16
CA MET A 41 -5.31 3.00 -5.88
C MET A 41 -3.80 2.83 -5.98
N PHE A 42 -3.06 3.25 -4.95
CA PHE A 42 -1.64 2.98 -4.87
C PHE A 42 -1.20 2.40 -3.52
N CYS A 43 -2.02 2.52 -2.48
CA CYS A 43 -1.70 2.02 -1.14
C CYS A 43 -2.98 1.70 -0.39
N MET A 44 -2.94 0.71 0.49
CA MET A 44 -4.06 0.38 1.37
C MET A 44 -3.57 -0.23 2.67
N ALA A 45 -4.36 -0.06 3.74
CA ALA A 45 -4.08 -0.61 5.05
C ALA A 45 -5.37 -0.71 5.85
N ASP A 46 -5.45 -1.70 6.75
CA ASP A 46 -6.58 -1.87 7.64
C ASP A 46 -6.39 -0.97 8.86
N MET A 47 -7.37 -0.10 9.15
CA MET A 47 -7.29 0.85 10.27
C MET A 47 -7.50 0.18 11.63
N GLU A 48 -8.26 -0.91 11.68
CA GLU A 48 -8.54 -1.62 12.93
C GLU A 48 -7.50 -2.68 13.24
N ASP A 49 -6.97 -3.34 12.21
CA ASP A 49 -5.94 -4.37 12.33
C ASP A 49 -4.72 -3.94 11.50
N PHE A 50 -4.02 -2.93 11.99
CA PHE A 50 -2.88 -2.34 11.29
C PHE A 50 -1.61 -3.17 11.53
N THR A 51 -1.53 -4.31 10.83
CA THR A 51 -0.39 -5.24 10.92
C THR A 51 0.40 -5.32 9.63
N SER A 52 -0.11 -4.74 8.55
CA SER A 52 0.56 -4.73 7.24
C SER A 52 0.15 -3.52 6.42
N VAL A 53 0.96 -3.22 5.41
CA VAL A 53 0.69 -2.17 4.41
C VAL A 53 0.82 -2.80 3.04
N SER A 54 -0.16 -2.55 2.18
CA SER A 54 -0.15 -3.01 0.78
C SER A 54 0.07 -1.82 -0.15
N PHE A 55 0.87 -2.01 -1.18
CA PHE A 55 1.17 -0.94 -2.13
C PHE A 55 1.43 -1.48 -3.53
N ARG A 56 1.19 -0.62 -4.53
CA ARG A 56 1.44 -0.92 -5.94
C ARG A 56 2.95 -0.99 -6.20
N SER A 57 3.36 -1.96 -7.01
CA SER A 57 4.77 -2.12 -7.39
C SER A 57 4.87 -2.57 -8.84
N THR A 58 6.03 -3.07 -9.24
CA THR A 58 6.29 -3.66 -10.55
C THR A 58 6.84 -5.07 -10.37
N ASP A 59 6.76 -5.91 -11.41
CA ASP A 59 7.30 -7.28 -11.34
C ASP A 59 8.76 -7.28 -10.92
N GLU A 60 9.55 -6.38 -11.48
CA GLU A 60 10.98 -6.29 -11.18
C GLU A 60 11.24 -5.89 -9.73
N GLU A 61 10.54 -4.87 -9.25
CA GLU A 61 10.69 -4.41 -7.86
C GLU A 61 10.19 -5.44 -6.86
N ILE A 62 9.08 -6.12 -7.19
CA ILE A 62 8.53 -7.21 -6.36
C ILE A 62 9.57 -8.32 -6.18
N ALA A 63 10.19 -8.76 -7.27
CA ALA A 63 11.21 -9.81 -7.22
C ALA A 63 12.40 -9.37 -6.37
N ASN A 64 12.88 -8.14 -6.56
CA ASN A 64 14.03 -7.60 -5.84
C ASN A 64 13.75 -7.47 -4.33
N ILE A 65 12.59 -6.93 -3.97
CA ILE A 65 12.21 -6.73 -2.57
C ILE A 65 12.02 -8.09 -1.89
N THR A 66 11.38 -9.04 -2.57
CA THR A 66 11.12 -10.39 -2.03
C THR A 66 12.42 -11.15 -1.75
N GLU A 67 13.47 -10.91 -2.53
CA GLU A 67 14.79 -11.50 -2.27
C GLU A 67 15.47 -10.94 -1.03
N HIS A 68 15.22 -9.66 -0.71
CA HIS A 68 15.94 -8.96 0.35
C HIS A 68 15.21 -8.97 1.71
N TYR A 69 13.89 -9.16 1.73
CA TYR A 69 13.10 -9.06 2.95
C TYR A 69 12.15 -10.24 3.10
N SER A 70 12.05 -10.77 4.31
CA SER A 70 11.11 -11.85 4.63
C SER A 70 9.73 -11.34 5.06
N ALA A 71 9.60 -10.04 5.32
CA ALA A 71 8.36 -9.39 5.77
C ALA A 71 7.25 -9.38 4.70
N ILE A 72 7.53 -9.91 3.52
CA ILE A 72 6.65 -9.80 2.35
C ILE A 72 5.62 -10.92 2.32
N THR A 73 4.35 -10.56 2.09
CA THR A 73 3.29 -11.50 1.76
C THR A 73 2.72 -11.14 0.40
N THR A 74 2.78 -12.06 -0.54
CA THR A 74 2.23 -11.82 -1.88
C THR A 74 0.72 -11.97 -1.85
N PRO A 75 -0.07 -11.03 -2.42
CA PRO A 75 -1.51 -11.18 -2.51
C PRO A 75 -1.90 -12.40 -3.33
N VAL A 76 -2.90 -13.15 -2.87
CA VAL A 76 -3.40 -14.34 -3.57
C VAL A 76 -4.31 -13.96 -4.74
N ASN A 77 -4.93 -12.79 -4.67
CA ASN A 77 -5.86 -12.31 -5.70
C ASN A 77 -5.10 -11.89 -6.96
N LYS A 78 -5.39 -12.52 -8.08
CA LYS A 78 -4.75 -12.23 -9.36
C LYS A 78 -4.96 -10.78 -9.84
N ALA A 79 -6.03 -10.13 -9.41
CA ALA A 79 -6.27 -8.73 -9.73
C ALA A 79 -5.23 -7.79 -9.08
N LEU A 80 -4.51 -8.29 -8.07
CA LEU A 80 -3.48 -7.55 -7.34
C LEU A 80 -2.07 -8.06 -7.65
N LYS A 81 -1.82 -8.57 -8.85
CA LYS A 81 -0.52 -9.18 -9.20
C LYS A 81 0.66 -8.22 -9.12
N PHE A 82 0.42 -6.91 -9.25
CA PHE A 82 1.46 -5.88 -9.11
C PHE A 82 1.46 -5.23 -7.74
N TRP A 83 0.89 -5.89 -6.75
CA TRP A 83 0.82 -5.41 -5.38
C TRP A 83 1.67 -6.24 -4.46
N LEU A 84 2.27 -5.58 -3.48
CA LEU A 84 2.98 -6.22 -2.37
C LEU A 84 2.29 -5.88 -1.07
N ARG A 85 2.30 -6.83 -0.14
CA ARG A 85 1.89 -6.60 1.24
C ARG A 85 3.09 -6.83 2.14
N VAL A 86 3.44 -5.83 2.93
CA VAL A 86 4.56 -5.87 3.87
C VAL A 86 4.02 -5.95 5.29
N ASN A 87 4.46 -6.95 6.03
CA ASN A 87 4.12 -7.09 7.44
C ASN A 87 4.97 -6.11 8.26
N LEU A 88 4.31 -5.38 9.17
CA LEU A 88 4.97 -4.39 10.02
C LEU A 88 5.78 -5.07 11.12
N ASN A 89 6.78 -4.35 11.63
CA ASN A 89 7.62 -4.79 12.75
C ASN A 89 8.40 -6.08 12.48
N GLU A 90 8.73 -6.32 11.22
CA GLU A 90 9.61 -7.41 10.79
C GLU A 90 10.91 -6.83 10.22
N ASP A 91 11.52 -7.50 9.25
CA ASP A 91 12.85 -7.11 8.78
C ASP A 91 12.89 -5.89 7.85
N MET A 92 11.75 -5.42 7.34
CA MET A 92 11.73 -4.18 6.54
C MET A 92 11.49 -2.97 7.46
N PRO A 93 12.45 -2.04 7.55
CA PRO A 93 12.28 -0.86 8.40
C PRO A 93 11.19 0.08 7.86
N ASP A 94 10.59 0.87 8.75
CA ASP A 94 9.53 1.81 8.39
C ASP A 94 9.96 2.78 7.28
N SER A 95 11.21 3.26 7.33
CA SER A 95 11.73 4.17 6.30
C SER A 95 11.68 3.53 4.90
N MET A 96 11.95 2.25 4.81
CA MET A 96 11.88 1.52 3.54
C MET A 96 10.44 1.33 3.10
N ILE A 97 9.52 1.06 4.05
CA ILE A 97 8.09 0.95 3.75
C ILE A 97 7.58 2.27 3.17
N TYR A 98 7.92 3.40 3.80
CA TYR A 98 7.54 4.72 3.28
C TYR A 98 8.11 4.97 1.88
N SER A 99 9.35 4.56 1.63
CA SER A 99 9.96 4.68 0.29
C SER A 99 9.18 3.87 -0.75
N CYS A 100 8.75 2.68 -0.39
CA CYS A 100 7.95 1.82 -1.26
C CYS A 100 6.57 2.43 -1.54
N VAL A 101 5.93 3.01 -0.53
CA VAL A 101 4.64 3.69 -0.68
C VAL A 101 4.78 4.90 -1.62
N ARG A 102 5.83 5.69 -1.45
CA ARG A 102 6.11 6.82 -2.34
C ARG A 102 6.38 6.35 -3.76
N ARG A 103 7.12 5.27 -3.92
CA ARG A 103 7.38 4.67 -5.25
C ARG A 103 6.07 4.23 -5.90
N ALA A 104 5.15 3.64 -5.13
CA ALA A 104 3.83 3.26 -5.62
C ALA A 104 3.06 4.47 -6.16
N TYR A 105 3.08 5.58 -5.41
CA TYR A 105 2.50 6.84 -5.83
C TYR A 105 3.11 7.31 -7.16
N GLU A 106 4.41 7.27 -7.28
CA GLU A 106 5.13 7.68 -8.50
C GLU A 106 4.79 6.80 -9.70
N ILE A 107 4.70 5.49 -9.48
CA ILE A 107 4.32 4.53 -10.55
C ILE A 107 2.95 4.89 -11.13
N ILE A 108 1.98 5.18 -10.29
CA ILE A 108 0.63 5.57 -10.74
C ILE A 108 0.67 6.89 -11.49
N LYS A 109 1.39 7.88 -10.97
CA LYS A 109 1.50 9.19 -11.62
C LYS A 109 2.16 9.08 -13.00
N GLU A 110 3.20 8.30 -13.13
CA GLU A 110 3.89 8.08 -14.40
C GLU A 110 2.98 7.40 -15.43
N LYS A 111 2.16 6.43 -14.96
CA LYS A 111 1.30 5.64 -15.85
C LYS A 111 0.08 6.42 -16.33
N TYR A 112 -0.50 7.28 -15.50
CA TYR A 112 -1.81 7.89 -15.76
C TYR A 112 -1.79 9.42 -15.90
N SER A 113 -0.61 10.03 -15.83
CA SER A 113 -0.53 11.48 -16.04
C SER A 113 -0.21 11.87 -17.47
#